data_89e120dfa9e596958795f8b2995747a8
#
_entry.id   89e120dfa9e596958795f8b2995747a8
#
_cell.length_a   1.000
_cell.length_b   1.000
_cell.length_c   1.000
_cell.angle_alpha   90.00
_cell.angle_beta   90.00
_cell.angle_gamma   90.00
#
_symmetry.space_group_name_H-M   'P 1'
#
loop_
_entity.id
_entity.type
_entity.pdbx_description
1 polymer ?
#
loop_
_entity_poly.entity_id
_entity_poly.type
_entity_poly.pdbx_seq_one_letter_code
_entity_poly.pdbx_strand_id
1 'polypeptide(L)'
;MDHGHHSGMWVPGEPPTWGHMFLPHLEPWSVLAVLSVVGLVVYLAAVVRLRRSGVGWPWWRTLAWIGGTASLFAVTGTWLNGYSMVLFSVHMTQHMVLSLITPLLLLLAAPVTLALRTLPRGSGAAGAPRALLLNALHSRFARFVSHPLFTIPLFIASLYGVYFTSLFDALMSDPAGHQLMLAHFVVTGLLFFGPIVAQDPWPRTLSHPGRMLELFLPVPFHAFFGVAVMMASSLVVEAFAEPPAGWGVDPVADQGVAGGIVWAFGELPTVLVLAVVFFSWAGSDDRRAKALDRAAERSGDAELQAYNARLRAMAATTSSTTRPGVSDSR
;
A
#
# COMPACT_ATOMS: atom_id res chain seq x y z
N MET A 1 -34.96 23.45 -8.14
CA MET A 1 -33.73 24.16 -7.73
C MET A 1 -32.59 23.27 -8.13
N ASP A 2 -31.81 23.75 -9.06
CA ASP A 2 -30.75 22.98 -9.74
C ASP A 2 -29.56 22.87 -8.79
N HIS A 3 -29.27 21.66 -8.31
CA HIS A 3 -28.13 21.37 -7.43
C HIS A 3 -26.85 21.33 -8.29
N GLY A 4 -26.33 22.51 -8.64
CA GLY A 4 -25.33 22.74 -9.68
C GLY A 4 -23.91 22.19 -9.46
N HIS A 5 -23.63 21.37 -8.43
CA HIS A 5 -22.28 20.88 -8.16
C HIS A 5 -22.04 19.40 -8.49
N HIS A 6 -23.08 18.61 -8.79
CA HIS A 6 -22.95 17.16 -9.09
C HIS A 6 -23.65 16.78 -10.40
N SER A 7 -23.41 17.55 -11.47
CA SER A 7 -24.08 17.34 -12.76
C SER A 7 -23.83 15.92 -13.31
N GLY A 8 -24.85 15.07 -13.26
CA GLY A 8 -24.85 13.74 -13.86
C GLY A 8 -24.45 12.58 -12.95
N MET A 9 -24.18 12.81 -11.66
CA MET A 9 -23.91 11.75 -10.69
C MET A 9 -25.13 11.45 -9.82
N TRP A 10 -25.38 10.18 -9.56
CA TRP A 10 -26.53 9.76 -8.76
C TRP A 10 -26.29 9.97 -7.27
N VAL A 11 -27.25 10.54 -6.59
CA VAL A 11 -27.27 10.71 -5.14
C VAL A 11 -28.48 9.99 -4.56
N PRO A 12 -28.36 9.22 -3.47
CA PRO A 12 -29.49 8.58 -2.81
C PRO A 12 -30.53 9.61 -2.34
N GLY A 13 -31.83 9.28 -2.44
CA GLY A 13 -32.91 10.12 -1.96
C GLY A 13 -33.17 10.03 -0.45
N GLU A 14 -32.62 9.02 0.22
CA GLU A 14 -32.83 8.73 1.64
C GLU A 14 -31.51 8.85 2.41
N PRO A 15 -31.55 9.23 3.70
CA PRO A 15 -30.34 9.31 4.53
C PRO A 15 -29.66 7.93 4.67
N PRO A 16 -28.32 7.92 4.92
CA PRO A 16 -27.56 6.68 5.00
C PRO A 16 -28.03 5.80 6.17
N THR A 17 -28.29 4.54 5.86
CA THR A 17 -28.50 3.48 6.84
C THR A 17 -27.59 2.30 6.54
N TRP A 18 -27.24 1.51 7.52
CA TRP A 18 -26.40 0.31 7.31
C TRP A 18 -26.99 -0.67 6.28
N GLY A 19 -28.33 -0.75 6.21
CA GLY A 19 -29.03 -1.60 5.23
C GLY A 19 -28.93 -1.09 3.81
N HIS A 20 -28.92 0.23 3.61
CA HIS A 20 -28.89 0.83 2.27
C HIS A 20 -27.47 1.02 1.74
N MET A 21 -26.47 1.32 2.61
CA MET A 21 -25.11 1.65 2.18
C MET A 21 -24.49 0.62 1.23
N PHE A 22 -24.76 -0.66 1.44
CA PHE A 22 -24.17 -1.75 0.66
C PHE A 22 -25.09 -2.34 -0.41
N LEU A 23 -26.22 -1.70 -0.70
CA LEU A 23 -27.06 -2.09 -1.84
C LEU A 23 -26.30 -1.83 -3.14
N PRO A 24 -26.19 -2.83 -4.04
CA PRO A 24 -25.51 -2.64 -5.32
C PRO A 24 -26.17 -1.53 -6.14
N HIS A 25 -25.37 -0.62 -6.65
CA HIS A 25 -25.80 0.41 -7.59
C HIS A 25 -24.67 0.70 -8.56
N LEU A 26 -24.90 0.42 -9.83
CA LEU A 26 -23.90 0.63 -10.88
C LEU A 26 -24.39 1.72 -11.82
N GLU A 27 -23.63 2.74 -11.95
CA GLU A 27 -23.79 3.79 -12.96
C GLU A 27 -22.96 3.45 -14.22
N PRO A 28 -23.26 4.06 -15.36
CA PRO A 28 -22.46 3.90 -16.57
C PRO A 28 -20.97 4.18 -16.37
N TRP A 29 -20.66 5.00 -15.38
CA TRP A 29 -19.30 5.44 -15.03
C TRP A 29 -18.62 4.58 -13.94
N SER A 30 -19.25 3.55 -13.41
CA SER A 30 -18.72 2.69 -12.33
C SER A 30 -17.58 1.78 -12.82
N VAL A 31 -16.54 2.36 -13.43
CA VAL A 31 -15.43 1.64 -14.05
C VAL A 31 -14.69 0.77 -13.04
N LEU A 32 -14.38 1.29 -11.85
CA LEU A 32 -13.66 0.55 -10.81
C LEU A 32 -14.47 -0.62 -10.25
N ALA A 33 -15.80 -0.46 -10.11
CA ALA A 33 -16.68 -1.54 -9.70
C ALA A 33 -16.70 -2.67 -10.74
N VAL A 34 -16.78 -2.34 -12.01
CA VAL A 34 -16.71 -3.32 -13.10
C VAL A 34 -15.33 -4.01 -13.12
N LEU A 35 -14.26 -3.23 -13.00
CA LEU A 35 -12.89 -3.78 -12.95
C LEU A 35 -12.69 -4.70 -11.75
N SER A 36 -13.32 -4.44 -10.61
CA SER A 36 -13.26 -5.32 -9.44
C SER A 36 -13.87 -6.69 -9.72
N VAL A 37 -15.04 -6.72 -10.35
CA VAL A 37 -15.73 -7.98 -10.72
C VAL A 37 -14.95 -8.73 -11.79
N VAL A 38 -14.50 -8.05 -12.86
CA VAL A 38 -13.68 -8.65 -13.91
C VAL A 38 -12.38 -9.19 -13.33
N GLY A 39 -11.71 -8.40 -12.49
CA GLY A 39 -10.47 -8.80 -11.80
C GLY A 39 -10.67 -10.04 -10.92
N LEU A 40 -11.81 -10.12 -10.21
CA LEU A 40 -12.17 -11.30 -9.41
C LEU A 40 -12.32 -12.54 -10.29
N VAL A 41 -13.10 -12.46 -11.36
CA VAL A 41 -13.36 -13.59 -12.28
C VAL A 41 -12.05 -14.05 -12.93
N VAL A 42 -11.24 -13.14 -13.45
CA VAL A 42 -9.96 -13.45 -14.10
C VAL A 42 -8.99 -14.12 -13.13
N TYR A 43 -8.89 -13.61 -11.91
CA TYR A 43 -8.01 -14.19 -10.89
C TYR A 43 -8.45 -15.60 -10.49
N LEU A 44 -9.74 -15.80 -10.23
CA LEU A 44 -10.29 -17.13 -9.89
C LEU A 44 -10.10 -18.13 -11.03
N ALA A 45 -10.34 -17.72 -12.29
CA ALA A 45 -10.10 -18.55 -13.46
C ALA A 45 -8.60 -18.95 -13.57
N ALA A 46 -7.69 -18.02 -13.30
CA ALA A 46 -6.25 -18.29 -13.27
C ALA A 46 -5.87 -19.27 -12.15
N VAL A 47 -6.45 -19.14 -10.95
CA VAL A 47 -6.24 -20.08 -9.83
C VAL A 47 -6.75 -21.48 -10.21
N VAL A 48 -7.95 -21.58 -10.78
CA VAL A 48 -8.52 -22.87 -11.21
C VAL A 48 -7.63 -23.51 -12.28
N ARG A 49 -7.20 -22.74 -13.28
CA ARG A 49 -6.29 -23.22 -14.33
C ARG A 49 -4.96 -23.75 -13.73
N LEU A 50 -4.37 -23.01 -12.78
CA LEU A 50 -3.12 -23.39 -12.14
C LEU A 50 -3.28 -24.70 -11.33
N ARG A 51 -4.36 -24.82 -10.57
CA ARG A 51 -4.66 -26.05 -9.80
C ARG A 51 -4.91 -27.25 -10.70
N ARG A 52 -5.59 -27.06 -11.83
CA ARG A 52 -5.79 -28.14 -12.84
C ARG A 52 -4.50 -28.63 -13.46
N SER A 53 -3.44 -27.80 -13.50
CA SER A 53 -2.11 -28.20 -13.94
C SER A 53 -1.24 -28.84 -12.83
N GLY A 54 -1.83 -29.17 -11.67
CA GLY A 54 -1.15 -29.82 -10.56
C GLY A 54 -0.32 -28.87 -9.68
N VAL A 55 -0.37 -27.56 -9.91
CA VAL A 55 0.40 -26.57 -9.14
C VAL A 55 -0.43 -26.01 -8.02
N GLY A 56 0.05 -26.13 -6.79
CA GLY A 56 -0.60 -25.58 -5.60
C GLY A 56 -0.59 -24.04 -5.60
N TRP A 57 -1.71 -23.45 -5.13
CA TRP A 57 -1.83 -22.03 -4.87
C TRP A 57 -2.34 -21.81 -3.44
N PRO A 58 -1.68 -20.96 -2.62
CA PRO A 58 -2.09 -20.71 -1.24
C PRO A 58 -3.49 -20.10 -1.17
N TRP A 59 -4.36 -20.70 -0.37
CA TRP A 59 -5.77 -20.29 -0.24
C TRP A 59 -5.93 -18.86 0.31
N TRP A 60 -5.06 -18.45 1.23
CA TRP A 60 -5.09 -17.10 1.83
C TRP A 60 -4.85 -15.99 0.80
N ARG A 61 -4.06 -16.25 -0.28
CA ARG A 61 -3.90 -15.30 -1.40
C ARG A 61 -5.20 -15.11 -2.16
N THR A 62 -5.95 -16.19 -2.34
CA THR A 62 -7.28 -16.11 -2.96
C THR A 62 -8.25 -15.33 -2.08
N LEU A 63 -8.23 -15.56 -0.76
CA LEU A 63 -9.04 -14.77 0.17
C LEU A 63 -8.64 -13.28 0.17
N ALA A 64 -7.35 -12.98 0.14
CA ALA A 64 -6.88 -11.60 0.04
C ALA A 64 -7.38 -10.93 -1.25
N TRP A 65 -7.36 -11.64 -2.40
CA TRP A 65 -7.90 -11.11 -3.64
C TRP A 65 -9.41 -10.87 -3.58
N ILE A 66 -10.16 -11.83 -3.05
CA ILE A 66 -11.60 -11.70 -2.85
C ILE A 66 -11.89 -10.50 -1.93
N GLY A 67 -11.18 -10.38 -0.82
CA GLY A 67 -11.33 -9.24 0.10
C GLY A 67 -11.00 -7.90 -0.56
N GLY A 68 -9.90 -7.83 -1.34
CA GLY A 68 -9.50 -6.62 -2.04
C GLY A 68 -10.49 -6.20 -3.13
N THR A 69 -10.98 -7.15 -3.94
CA THR A 69 -11.99 -6.85 -4.95
C THR A 69 -13.37 -6.56 -4.33
N ALA A 70 -13.73 -7.24 -3.24
CA ALA A 70 -14.97 -6.96 -2.51
C ALA A 70 -14.94 -5.58 -1.84
N SER A 71 -13.81 -5.17 -1.23
CA SER A 71 -13.67 -3.83 -0.65
C SER A 71 -13.74 -2.74 -1.73
N LEU A 72 -13.08 -2.97 -2.89
CA LEU A 72 -13.16 -2.06 -4.03
C LEU A 72 -14.61 -1.93 -4.52
N PHE A 73 -15.32 -3.05 -4.71
CA PHE A 73 -16.73 -3.05 -5.14
C PHE A 73 -17.63 -2.37 -4.11
N ALA A 74 -17.45 -2.68 -2.82
CA ALA A 74 -18.28 -2.13 -1.74
C ALA A 74 -18.27 -0.61 -1.71
N VAL A 75 -17.15 0.03 -2.03
CA VAL A 75 -17.06 1.49 -1.97
C VAL A 75 -17.24 2.20 -3.32
N THR A 76 -17.28 1.46 -4.44
CA THR A 76 -17.42 2.05 -5.79
C THR A 76 -18.63 1.55 -6.57
N GLY A 77 -19.25 0.44 -6.15
CA GLY A 77 -20.36 -0.20 -6.86
C GLY A 77 -21.64 -0.34 -6.03
N THR A 78 -21.72 0.37 -4.90
CA THR A 78 -22.89 0.37 -4.03
C THR A 78 -23.40 1.79 -3.75
N TRP A 79 -24.49 1.92 -3.01
CA TRP A 79 -25.01 3.21 -2.57
C TRP A 79 -24.01 4.05 -1.79
N LEU A 80 -22.99 3.42 -1.18
CA LEU A 80 -21.92 4.13 -0.49
C LEU A 80 -21.23 5.14 -1.44
N ASN A 81 -21.04 4.78 -2.73
CA ASN A 81 -20.49 5.72 -3.71
C ASN A 81 -21.39 6.96 -3.90
N GLY A 82 -22.72 6.80 -3.92
CA GLY A 82 -23.64 7.93 -3.97
C GLY A 82 -23.62 8.79 -2.70
N TYR A 83 -23.57 8.17 -1.52
CA TYR A 83 -23.46 8.91 -0.26
C TYR A 83 -22.12 9.67 -0.16
N SER A 84 -21.03 9.14 -0.70
CA SER A 84 -19.72 9.81 -0.72
C SER A 84 -19.69 11.07 -1.56
N MET A 85 -20.69 11.32 -2.39
CA MET A 85 -20.84 12.56 -3.16
C MET A 85 -21.36 13.73 -2.33
N VAL A 86 -22.04 13.45 -1.22
CA VAL A 86 -22.75 14.47 -0.44
C VAL A 86 -22.38 14.48 1.05
N LEU A 87 -21.67 13.48 1.53
CA LEU A 87 -21.19 13.36 2.91
C LEU A 87 -19.67 13.19 2.94
N PHE A 88 -19.01 14.13 3.57
CA PHE A 88 -17.53 14.12 3.65
C PHE A 88 -17.02 12.94 4.47
N SER A 89 -17.70 12.56 5.53
CA SER A 89 -17.38 11.37 6.35
C SER A 89 -17.43 10.07 5.54
N VAL A 90 -18.43 9.91 4.66
CA VAL A 90 -18.55 8.74 3.79
C VAL A 90 -17.48 8.78 2.70
N HIS A 91 -17.20 9.96 2.11
CA HIS A 91 -16.11 10.14 1.15
C HIS A 91 -14.75 9.76 1.77
N MET A 92 -14.47 10.20 2.99
CA MET A 92 -13.24 9.83 3.68
C MET A 92 -13.16 8.34 4.00
N THR A 93 -14.28 7.70 4.32
CA THR A 93 -14.31 6.23 4.46
C THR A 93 -13.95 5.56 3.13
N GLN A 94 -14.53 6.01 2.01
CA GLN A 94 -14.22 5.53 0.67
C GLN A 94 -12.74 5.73 0.33
N HIS A 95 -12.20 6.93 0.57
CA HIS A 95 -10.78 7.25 0.38
C HIS A 95 -9.87 6.29 1.17
N MET A 96 -10.14 6.08 2.45
CA MET A 96 -9.33 5.21 3.30
C MET A 96 -9.34 3.76 2.84
N VAL A 97 -10.50 3.25 2.44
CA VAL A 97 -10.61 1.90 1.89
C VAL A 97 -9.82 1.78 0.59
N LEU A 98 -9.93 2.75 -0.33
CA LEU A 98 -9.26 2.72 -1.64
C LEU A 98 -7.75 2.92 -1.56
N SER A 99 -7.26 3.72 -0.62
CA SER A 99 -5.83 4.03 -0.51
C SER A 99 -5.06 3.09 0.42
N LEU A 100 -5.73 2.41 1.36
CA LEU A 100 -5.08 1.54 2.35
C LEU A 100 -5.51 0.08 2.23
N ILE A 101 -6.80 -0.21 2.48
CA ILE A 101 -7.29 -1.59 2.63
C ILE A 101 -7.26 -2.35 1.32
N THR A 102 -7.84 -1.78 0.27
CA THR A 102 -7.90 -2.41 -1.06
C THR A 102 -6.50 -2.70 -1.62
N PRO A 103 -5.56 -1.74 -1.66
CA PRO A 103 -4.21 -2.00 -2.15
C PRO A 103 -3.46 -3.06 -1.36
N LEU A 104 -3.54 -3.03 -0.02
CA LEU A 104 -2.89 -4.03 0.83
C LEU A 104 -3.37 -5.45 0.49
N LEU A 105 -4.68 -5.65 0.40
CA LEU A 105 -5.27 -6.96 0.09
C LEU A 105 -4.91 -7.43 -1.31
N LEU A 106 -4.95 -6.54 -2.32
CA LEU A 106 -4.58 -6.87 -3.69
C LEU A 106 -3.09 -7.24 -3.82
N LEU A 107 -2.19 -6.54 -3.11
CA LEU A 107 -0.75 -6.82 -3.11
C LEU A 107 -0.42 -8.15 -2.41
N LEU A 108 -1.10 -8.46 -1.30
CA LEU A 108 -0.94 -9.74 -0.60
C LEU A 108 -1.39 -10.93 -1.43
N ALA A 109 -2.33 -10.75 -2.34
CA ALA A 109 -2.84 -11.80 -3.23
C ALA A 109 -1.82 -12.29 -4.27
N ALA A 110 -0.74 -11.55 -4.52
CA ALA A 110 0.29 -11.87 -5.51
C ALA A 110 -0.24 -12.12 -6.94
N PRO A 111 -1.01 -11.19 -7.53
CA PRO A 111 -1.63 -11.37 -8.84
C PRO A 111 -0.63 -11.48 -9.97
N VAL A 112 0.51 -10.78 -9.90
CA VAL A 112 1.57 -10.82 -10.91
C VAL A 112 2.23 -12.20 -10.92
N THR A 113 2.51 -12.78 -9.76
CA THR A 113 3.04 -14.14 -9.63
C THR A 113 2.08 -15.16 -10.22
N LEU A 114 0.77 -15.02 -9.94
CA LEU A 114 -0.26 -15.88 -10.53
C LEU A 114 -0.28 -15.76 -12.05
N ALA A 115 -0.29 -14.54 -12.58
CA ALA A 115 -0.25 -14.29 -14.02
C ALA A 115 0.99 -14.90 -14.67
N LEU A 116 2.18 -14.68 -14.10
CA LEU A 116 3.44 -15.26 -14.61
C LEU A 116 3.48 -16.79 -14.55
N ARG A 117 2.72 -17.43 -13.67
CA ARG A 117 2.62 -18.89 -13.59
C ARG A 117 1.61 -19.49 -14.57
N THR A 118 0.56 -18.72 -14.92
CA THR A 118 -0.53 -19.16 -15.79
C THR A 118 -0.36 -18.76 -17.25
N LEU A 119 0.36 -17.65 -17.53
CA LEU A 119 0.63 -17.21 -18.89
C LEU A 119 1.63 -18.14 -19.60
N PRO A 120 1.39 -18.44 -20.90
CA PRO A 120 2.27 -19.31 -21.67
C PRO A 120 3.71 -18.82 -21.70
N ARG A 121 4.64 -19.76 -21.65
CA ARG A 121 6.08 -19.56 -21.87
C ARG A 121 6.37 -19.87 -23.33
N GLY A 122 7.07 -18.99 -24.04
CA GLY A 122 7.44 -19.22 -25.43
C GLY A 122 7.75 -17.93 -26.19
N SER A 123 8.17 -18.09 -27.42
CA SER A 123 8.38 -17.00 -28.39
C SER A 123 7.12 -16.78 -29.24
N GLY A 124 6.95 -15.58 -29.78
CA GLY A 124 5.83 -15.23 -30.65
C GLY A 124 4.58 -14.78 -29.88
N ALA A 125 3.42 -14.74 -30.55
CA ALA A 125 2.18 -14.17 -30.05
C ALA A 125 1.69 -14.82 -28.73
N ALA A 126 1.88 -16.12 -28.55
CA ALA A 126 1.47 -16.83 -27.35
C ALA A 126 2.24 -16.39 -26.09
N GLY A 127 3.53 -16.07 -26.21
CA GLY A 127 4.36 -15.60 -25.10
C GLY A 127 4.32 -14.09 -24.89
N ALA A 128 3.73 -13.31 -25.81
CA ALA A 128 3.72 -11.86 -25.79
C ALA A 128 3.12 -11.26 -24.49
N PRO A 129 2.00 -11.73 -23.92
CA PRO A 129 1.46 -11.17 -22.68
C PRO A 129 2.41 -11.32 -21.49
N ARG A 130 3.12 -12.46 -21.40
CA ARG A 130 4.10 -12.69 -20.34
C ARG A 130 5.33 -11.81 -20.51
N ALA A 131 5.82 -11.65 -21.74
CA ALA A 131 6.95 -10.79 -22.06
C ALA A 131 6.61 -9.32 -21.79
N LEU A 132 5.42 -8.86 -22.17
CA LEU A 132 4.94 -7.51 -21.90
C LEU A 132 4.91 -7.23 -20.38
N LEU A 133 4.36 -8.15 -19.59
CA LEU A 133 4.30 -8.02 -18.13
C LEU A 133 5.72 -7.92 -17.52
N LEU A 134 6.64 -8.78 -17.95
CA LEU A 134 8.03 -8.73 -17.47
C LEU A 134 8.74 -7.44 -17.86
N ASN A 135 8.57 -7.00 -19.13
CA ASN A 135 9.14 -5.75 -19.61
C ASN A 135 8.58 -4.53 -18.85
N ALA A 136 7.28 -4.52 -18.57
CA ALA A 136 6.65 -3.47 -17.75
C ALA A 136 7.26 -3.41 -16.35
N LEU A 137 7.39 -4.55 -15.66
CA LEU A 137 7.99 -4.64 -14.33
C LEU A 137 9.47 -4.22 -14.30
N HIS A 138 10.24 -4.51 -15.34
CA HIS A 138 11.66 -4.16 -15.42
C HIS A 138 11.92 -2.80 -16.09
N SER A 139 10.87 -2.06 -16.46
CA SER A 139 11.00 -0.77 -17.13
C SER A 139 11.65 0.28 -16.20
N ARG A 140 12.29 1.29 -16.81
CA ARG A 140 12.83 2.44 -16.08
C ARG A 140 11.72 3.23 -15.40
N PHE A 141 10.55 3.31 -16.03
CA PHE A 141 9.37 3.96 -15.48
C PHE A 141 8.87 3.25 -14.21
N ALA A 142 8.69 1.92 -14.25
CA ALA A 142 8.27 1.16 -13.06
C ALA A 142 9.25 1.33 -11.89
N ARG A 143 10.56 1.34 -12.16
CA ARG A 143 11.58 1.59 -11.14
C ARG A 143 11.55 3.01 -10.57
N PHE A 144 11.20 4.00 -11.38
CA PHE A 144 11.06 5.39 -10.96
C PHE A 144 9.83 5.56 -10.06
N VAL A 145 8.65 5.12 -10.50
CA VAL A 145 7.40 5.25 -9.73
C VAL A 145 7.34 4.39 -8.47
N SER A 146 8.21 3.36 -8.37
CA SER A 146 8.38 2.55 -7.16
C SER A 146 9.49 3.05 -6.24
N HIS A 147 10.04 4.24 -6.49
CA HIS A 147 11.11 4.79 -5.65
C HIS A 147 10.51 5.53 -4.45
N PRO A 148 11.03 5.35 -3.20
CA PRO A 148 10.51 6.04 -2.01
C PRO A 148 10.45 7.56 -2.15
N LEU A 149 11.43 8.17 -2.84
CA LEU A 149 11.43 9.61 -3.14
C LEU A 149 10.32 10.04 -4.12
N PHE A 150 9.59 9.11 -4.71
CA PHE A 150 8.41 9.38 -5.52
C PHE A 150 7.14 8.97 -4.78
N THR A 151 7.11 7.76 -4.20
CA THR A 151 5.91 7.21 -3.55
C THR A 151 5.51 7.98 -2.30
N ILE A 152 6.47 8.37 -1.46
CA ILE A 152 6.19 9.12 -0.22
C ILE A 152 5.64 10.53 -0.50
N PRO A 153 6.30 11.38 -1.32
CA PRO A 153 5.74 12.67 -1.69
C PRO A 153 4.39 12.55 -2.41
N LEU A 154 4.22 11.57 -3.30
CA LEU A 154 2.95 11.34 -3.98
C LEU A 154 1.84 11.02 -2.99
N PHE A 155 2.10 10.13 -2.02
CA PHE A 155 1.13 9.74 -0.99
C PHE A 155 0.71 10.95 -0.13
N ILE A 156 1.67 11.77 0.31
CA ILE A 156 1.41 12.98 1.09
C ILE A 156 0.69 14.03 0.22
N ALA A 157 1.15 14.25 -1.01
CA ALA A 157 0.55 15.21 -1.93
C ALA A 157 -0.87 14.83 -2.33
N SER A 158 -1.18 13.52 -2.43
CA SER A 158 -2.54 13.02 -2.67
C SER A 158 -3.51 13.44 -1.58
N LEU A 159 -3.03 13.55 -0.35
CA LEU A 159 -3.85 13.96 0.78
C LEU A 159 -4.01 15.49 0.83
N TYR A 160 -2.90 16.21 0.90
CA TYR A 160 -2.92 17.67 1.04
C TYR A 160 -3.29 18.39 -0.26
N GLY A 161 -2.76 17.93 -1.40
CA GLY A 161 -2.99 18.55 -2.70
C GLY A 161 -4.43 18.39 -3.19
N VAL A 162 -5.08 17.28 -2.88
CA VAL A 162 -6.48 17.07 -3.27
C VAL A 162 -7.43 17.89 -2.41
N TYR A 163 -7.28 17.87 -1.07
CA TYR A 163 -8.29 18.43 -0.16
C TYR A 163 -8.08 19.88 0.25
N PHE A 164 -6.85 20.41 0.18
CA PHE A 164 -6.56 21.82 0.53
C PHE A 164 -6.37 22.74 -0.69
N THR A 165 -6.79 22.28 -1.86
CA THR A 165 -6.79 23.08 -3.09
C THR A 165 -8.12 22.93 -3.82
N SER A 166 -8.38 23.76 -4.83
CA SER A 166 -9.55 23.66 -5.71
C SER A 166 -9.58 22.39 -6.58
N LEU A 167 -8.56 21.53 -6.46
CA LEU A 167 -8.49 20.30 -7.24
C LEU A 167 -9.61 19.31 -6.89
N PHE A 168 -9.99 19.25 -5.61
CA PHE A 168 -11.10 18.39 -5.18
C PHE A 168 -12.41 18.77 -5.87
N ASP A 169 -12.79 20.06 -5.78
CA ASP A 169 -14.02 20.57 -6.36
C ASP A 169 -14.02 20.40 -7.90
N ALA A 170 -12.87 20.63 -8.54
CA ALA A 170 -12.70 20.39 -9.96
C ALA A 170 -12.89 18.92 -10.34
N LEU A 171 -12.37 17.96 -9.55
CA LEU A 171 -12.55 16.53 -9.78
C LEU A 171 -13.98 16.06 -9.48
N MET A 172 -14.66 16.68 -8.53
CA MET A 172 -16.05 16.36 -8.17
C MET A 172 -17.08 16.98 -9.12
N SER A 173 -16.69 17.90 -10.01
CA SER A 173 -17.60 18.59 -10.91
C SER A 173 -18.20 17.71 -12.02
N ASP A 174 -17.55 16.57 -12.34
CA ASP A 174 -18.01 15.64 -13.37
C ASP A 174 -17.68 14.17 -13.03
N PRO A 175 -18.44 13.21 -13.63
CA PRO A 175 -18.24 11.77 -13.33
C PRO A 175 -16.85 11.24 -13.67
N ALA A 176 -16.21 11.75 -14.72
CA ALA A 176 -14.88 11.26 -15.13
C ALA A 176 -13.81 11.76 -14.16
N GLY A 177 -13.90 13.00 -13.70
CA GLY A 177 -13.05 13.57 -12.65
C GLY A 177 -13.13 12.77 -11.36
N HIS A 178 -14.34 12.46 -10.90
CA HIS A 178 -14.55 11.61 -9.72
C HIS A 178 -13.93 10.22 -9.89
N GLN A 179 -14.18 9.53 -11.02
CA GLN A 179 -13.57 8.23 -11.27
C GLN A 179 -12.02 8.28 -11.33
N LEU A 180 -11.48 9.35 -11.89
CA LEU A 180 -10.03 9.59 -11.91
C LEU A 180 -9.47 9.73 -10.49
N MET A 181 -10.16 10.45 -9.60
CA MET A 181 -9.80 10.61 -8.20
C MET A 181 -9.83 9.26 -7.46
N LEU A 182 -10.89 8.46 -7.62
CA LEU A 182 -10.97 7.13 -7.02
C LEU A 182 -9.85 6.20 -7.53
N ALA A 183 -9.57 6.21 -8.83
CA ALA A 183 -8.46 5.45 -9.42
C ALA A 183 -7.11 5.92 -8.90
N HIS A 184 -6.90 7.23 -8.75
CA HIS A 184 -5.71 7.81 -8.16
C HIS A 184 -5.45 7.29 -6.75
N PHE A 185 -6.46 7.20 -5.87
CA PHE A 185 -6.32 6.67 -4.52
C PHE A 185 -5.85 5.21 -4.53
N VAL A 186 -6.45 4.36 -5.36
CA VAL A 186 -6.03 2.95 -5.49
C VAL A 186 -4.60 2.85 -6.00
N VAL A 187 -4.24 3.59 -7.05
CA VAL A 187 -2.90 3.55 -7.64
C VAL A 187 -1.85 4.06 -6.65
N THR A 188 -2.12 5.16 -5.97
CA THR A 188 -1.21 5.72 -4.96
C THR A 188 -0.97 4.73 -3.82
N GLY A 189 -2.02 4.06 -3.32
CA GLY A 189 -1.89 3.01 -2.32
C GLY A 189 -1.10 1.81 -2.82
N LEU A 190 -1.34 1.33 -4.06
CA LEU A 190 -0.56 0.24 -4.66
C LEU A 190 0.92 0.60 -4.81
N LEU A 191 1.24 1.80 -5.24
CA LEU A 191 2.62 2.27 -5.40
C LEU A 191 3.32 2.42 -4.05
N PHE A 192 2.61 2.93 -3.04
CA PHE A 192 3.15 3.11 -1.70
C PHE A 192 3.40 1.78 -0.98
N PHE A 193 2.40 0.91 -0.91
CA PHE A 193 2.53 -0.37 -0.20
C PHE A 193 3.27 -1.45 -0.99
N GLY A 194 3.39 -1.32 -2.32
CA GLY A 194 4.02 -2.32 -3.17
C GLY A 194 5.44 -2.71 -2.74
N PRO A 195 6.40 -1.77 -2.59
CA PRO A 195 7.76 -2.07 -2.14
C PRO A 195 7.84 -2.68 -0.74
N ILE A 196 6.80 -2.47 0.08
CA ILE A 196 6.76 -2.84 1.50
C ILE A 196 6.23 -4.26 1.70
N VAL A 197 5.03 -4.56 1.14
CA VAL A 197 4.30 -5.79 1.45
C VAL A 197 4.12 -6.75 0.27
N ALA A 198 4.41 -6.32 -0.98
CA ALA A 198 4.13 -7.14 -2.15
C ALA A 198 4.81 -8.52 -2.06
N GLN A 199 4.00 -9.55 -2.33
CA GLN A 199 4.46 -10.93 -2.48
C GLN A 199 4.90 -11.23 -3.91
N ASP A 200 4.74 -10.27 -4.78
CA ASP A 200 5.11 -10.28 -6.19
C ASP A 200 6.54 -9.75 -6.42
N PRO A 201 7.17 -10.07 -7.57
CA PRO A 201 8.38 -9.41 -7.99
C PRO A 201 8.10 -7.92 -8.22
N TRP A 202 8.52 -7.10 -7.28
CA TRP A 202 8.38 -5.65 -7.37
C TRP A 202 9.61 -5.02 -8.05
N PRO A 203 9.45 -3.93 -8.83
CA PRO A 203 10.56 -3.32 -9.58
C PRO A 203 11.75 -2.87 -8.71
N ARG A 204 11.47 -2.58 -7.43
CA ARG A 204 12.46 -2.21 -6.43
C ARG A 204 12.16 -2.90 -5.10
N THR A 205 13.15 -3.52 -4.50
CA THR A 205 13.08 -4.12 -3.18
C THR A 205 13.75 -3.22 -2.14
N LEU A 206 13.10 -3.05 -1.00
CA LEU A 206 13.65 -2.31 0.14
C LEU A 206 14.20 -3.27 1.19
N SER A 207 15.25 -2.83 1.89
CA SER A 207 15.70 -3.48 3.12
C SER A 207 14.62 -3.38 4.20
N HIS A 208 14.67 -4.24 5.23
CA HIS A 208 13.68 -4.18 6.31
C HIS A 208 13.64 -2.81 7.01
N PRO A 209 14.77 -2.17 7.37
CA PRO A 209 14.75 -0.80 7.90
C PRO A 209 14.18 0.22 6.92
N GLY A 210 14.46 0.07 5.63
CA GLY A 210 13.91 0.95 4.58
C GLY A 210 12.38 0.87 4.48
N ARG A 211 11.81 -0.34 4.59
CA ARG A 211 10.35 -0.55 4.64
C ARG A 211 9.71 0.10 5.87
N MET A 212 10.37 -0.03 7.04
CA MET A 212 9.91 0.59 8.27
C MET A 212 9.93 2.12 8.16
N LEU A 213 11.01 2.69 7.61
CA LEU A 213 11.12 4.14 7.40
C LEU A 213 10.05 4.65 6.42
N GLU A 214 9.82 3.93 5.31
CA GLU A 214 8.80 4.30 4.31
C GLU A 214 7.39 4.30 4.93
N LEU A 215 7.07 3.31 5.78
CA LEU A 215 5.80 3.27 6.50
C LEU A 215 5.66 4.38 7.54
N PHE A 216 6.72 4.66 8.29
CA PHE A 216 6.66 5.59 9.42
C PHE A 216 6.63 7.06 8.98
N LEU A 217 7.31 7.39 7.88
CA LEU A 217 7.50 8.78 7.47
C LEU A 217 6.19 9.52 7.14
N PRO A 218 5.17 8.92 6.48
CA PRO A 218 3.89 9.60 6.21
C PRO A 218 2.96 9.70 7.43
N VAL A 219 3.15 8.89 8.48
CA VAL A 219 2.23 8.84 9.65
C VAL A 219 1.96 10.20 10.26
N PRO A 220 2.98 11.03 10.60
CA PRO A 220 2.71 12.35 11.18
C PRO A 220 1.91 13.25 10.24
N PHE A 221 2.18 13.21 8.94
CA PHE A 221 1.45 14.02 7.96
C PHE A 221 -0.01 13.60 7.87
N HIS A 222 -0.26 12.29 7.90
CA HIS A 222 -1.62 11.75 7.88
C HIS A 222 -2.40 12.12 9.14
N ALA A 223 -1.76 12.00 10.31
CA ALA A 223 -2.34 12.39 11.58
C ALA A 223 -2.64 13.90 11.65
N PHE A 224 -1.69 14.75 11.23
CA PHE A 224 -1.89 16.21 11.18
C PHE A 224 -3.00 16.61 10.21
N PHE A 225 -3.11 15.96 9.07
CA PHE A 225 -4.21 16.20 8.14
C PHE A 225 -5.56 15.91 8.79
N GLY A 226 -5.72 14.72 9.41
CA GLY A 226 -6.95 14.33 10.09
C GLY A 226 -7.34 15.32 11.19
N VAL A 227 -6.38 15.72 12.02
CA VAL A 227 -6.59 16.72 13.08
C VAL A 227 -6.95 18.10 12.49
N ALA A 228 -6.28 18.54 11.43
CA ALA A 228 -6.56 19.82 10.77
C ALA A 228 -8.00 19.87 10.22
N VAL A 229 -8.44 18.80 9.55
CA VAL A 229 -9.83 18.68 9.05
C VAL A 229 -10.84 18.63 10.19
N MET A 230 -10.56 17.86 11.25
CA MET A 230 -11.45 17.69 12.42
C MET A 230 -11.62 18.98 13.22
N MET A 231 -10.58 19.80 13.33
CA MET A 231 -10.59 21.03 14.14
C MET A 231 -10.95 22.30 13.33
N ALA A 232 -11.11 22.18 12.03
CA ALA A 232 -11.48 23.33 11.20
C ALA A 232 -12.88 23.83 11.55
N SER A 233 -13.01 25.13 11.82
CA SER A 233 -14.27 25.79 12.15
C SER A 233 -15.08 26.22 10.91
N SER A 234 -14.52 26.07 9.72
CA SER A 234 -15.16 26.28 8.44
C SER A 234 -14.91 25.07 7.54
N LEU A 235 -15.70 24.93 6.49
CA LEU A 235 -15.53 23.84 5.55
C LEU A 235 -14.18 23.95 4.83
N VAL A 236 -13.48 22.83 4.77
CA VAL A 236 -12.23 22.67 4.02
C VAL A 236 -12.52 22.41 2.54
N VAL A 237 -13.66 21.75 2.26
CA VAL A 237 -14.10 21.39 0.92
C VAL A 237 -15.54 21.85 0.71
N GLU A 238 -15.76 22.71 -0.29
CA GLU A 238 -17.07 23.30 -0.55
C GLU A 238 -18.07 22.33 -1.18
N ALA A 239 -17.59 21.29 -1.86
CA ALA A 239 -18.46 20.25 -2.45
C ALA A 239 -19.43 19.61 -1.44
N PHE A 240 -19.12 19.65 -0.14
CA PHE A 240 -19.97 19.08 0.93
C PHE A 240 -20.75 20.15 1.72
N ALA A 241 -20.82 21.39 1.22
CA ALA A 241 -21.50 22.48 1.92
C ALA A 241 -23.02 22.30 1.99
N GLU A 242 -23.62 21.63 1.01
CA GLU A 242 -25.06 21.49 0.86
C GLU A 242 -25.49 20.03 0.82
N PRO A 243 -25.49 19.31 1.97
CA PRO A 243 -26.05 17.95 2.03
C PRO A 243 -27.56 18.01 1.74
N PRO A 244 -28.18 16.89 1.27
CA PRO A 244 -29.58 16.88 0.90
C PRO A 244 -30.50 17.38 2.02
N ALA A 245 -31.39 18.31 1.69
CA ALA A 245 -32.36 18.87 2.62
C ALA A 245 -33.21 17.76 3.24
N GLY A 246 -33.39 17.79 4.52
CA GLY A 246 -34.19 16.76 5.24
C GLY A 246 -33.36 15.61 5.84
N TRP A 247 -32.06 15.50 5.56
CA TRP A 247 -31.19 14.53 6.25
C TRP A 247 -30.73 15.01 7.63
N GLY A 248 -30.85 16.29 7.91
CA GLY A 248 -30.47 16.88 9.20
C GLY A 248 -28.97 16.83 9.49
N VAL A 249 -28.14 16.79 8.45
CA VAL A 249 -26.69 16.75 8.55
C VAL A 249 -26.16 18.19 8.62
N ASP A 250 -25.35 18.47 9.65
CA ASP A 250 -24.52 19.66 9.71
C ASP A 250 -23.19 19.39 8.99
N PRO A 251 -22.87 20.13 7.91
CA PRO A 251 -21.64 19.91 7.13
C PRO A 251 -20.36 20.02 7.95
N VAL A 252 -20.28 20.94 8.91
CA VAL A 252 -19.08 21.10 9.76
C VAL A 252 -18.95 19.95 10.74
N ALA A 253 -20.05 19.46 11.31
CA ALA A 253 -20.04 18.27 12.17
C ALA A 253 -19.64 17.02 11.37
N ASP A 254 -20.16 16.83 10.14
CA ASP A 254 -19.78 15.72 9.28
C ASP A 254 -18.29 15.78 8.87
N GLN A 255 -17.77 16.98 8.60
CA GLN A 255 -16.34 17.21 8.38
C GLN A 255 -15.51 16.80 9.60
N GLY A 256 -15.96 17.12 10.80
CA GLY A 256 -15.30 16.68 12.04
C GLY A 256 -15.22 15.15 12.13
N VAL A 257 -16.31 14.44 11.76
CA VAL A 257 -16.30 12.97 11.68
C VAL A 257 -15.35 12.49 10.60
N ALA A 258 -15.33 13.13 9.42
CA ALA A 258 -14.41 12.82 8.33
C ALA A 258 -12.95 12.89 8.77
N GLY A 259 -12.55 13.97 9.47
CA GLY A 259 -11.22 14.13 10.04
C GLY A 259 -10.87 13.04 11.05
N GLY A 260 -11.81 12.66 11.91
CA GLY A 260 -11.67 11.55 12.86
C GLY A 260 -11.47 10.20 12.18
N ILE A 261 -12.17 9.94 11.08
CA ILE A 261 -12.01 8.72 10.27
C ILE A 261 -10.60 8.66 9.67
N VAL A 262 -10.13 9.74 9.06
CA VAL A 262 -8.77 9.81 8.51
C VAL A 262 -7.73 9.53 9.58
N TRP A 263 -7.85 10.18 10.72
CA TRP A 263 -6.92 10.00 11.83
C TRP A 263 -6.90 8.55 12.32
N ALA A 264 -8.06 7.96 12.61
CA ALA A 264 -8.15 6.60 13.15
C ALA A 264 -7.74 5.53 12.12
N PHE A 265 -8.23 5.63 10.88
CA PHE A 265 -7.94 4.65 9.83
C PHE A 265 -6.52 4.75 9.25
N GLY A 266 -5.91 5.94 9.28
CA GLY A 266 -4.55 6.12 8.80
C GLY A 266 -3.52 5.40 9.65
N GLU A 267 -3.74 5.34 10.96
CA GLU A 267 -2.78 4.78 11.90
C GLU A 267 -2.92 3.26 12.06
N LEU A 268 -4.13 2.72 12.22
CA LEU A 268 -4.35 1.31 12.52
C LEU A 268 -3.76 0.34 11.48
N PRO A 269 -4.06 0.45 10.18
CA PRO A 269 -3.46 -0.44 9.17
C PRO A 269 -1.95 -0.28 9.08
N THR A 270 -1.45 0.96 9.21
CA THR A 270 -0.01 1.26 9.15
C THR A 270 0.74 0.60 10.31
N VAL A 271 0.21 0.70 11.54
CA VAL A 271 0.80 0.03 12.71
C VAL A 271 0.77 -1.48 12.57
N LEU A 272 -0.30 -2.06 12.03
CA LEU A 272 -0.37 -3.50 11.78
C LEU A 272 0.68 -3.96 10.76
N VAL A 273 0.82 -3.24 9.65
CA VAL A 273 1.85 -3.54 8.63
C VAL A 273 3.25 -3.34 9.22
N LEU A 274 3.47 -2.28 9.99
CA LEU A 274 4.73 -2.03 10.68
C LEU A 274 5.09 -3.18 11.63
N ALA A 275 4.14 -3.66 12.42
CA ALA A 275 4.32 -4.80 13.31
C ALA A 275 4.70 -6.08 12.51
N VAL A 276 4.00 -6.37 11.41
CA VAL A 276 4.30 -7.51 10.53
C VAL A 276 5.71 -7.41 9.95
N VAL A 277 6.11 -6.24 9.45
CA VAL A 277 7.46 -6.00 8.90
C VAL A 277 8.51 -6.15 9.99
N PHE A 278 8.27 -5.61 11.19
CA PHE A 278 9.17 -5.72 12.34
C PHE A 278 9.38 -7.18 12.77
N PHE A 279 8.32 -7.95 12.99
CA PHE A 279 8.44 -9.35 13.38
C PHE A 279 9.05 -10.22 12.27
N SER A 280 8.77 -9.90 11.00
CA SER A 280 9.43 -10.56 9.86
C SER A 280 10.93 -10.28 9.86
N TRP A 281 11.35 -9.05 10.15
CA TRP A 281 12.76 -8.67 10.26
C TRP A 281 13.42 -9.39 11.43
N ALA A 282 12.87 -9.29 12.65
CA ALA A 282 13.40 -9.97 13.82
C ALA A 282 13.59 -11.47 13.59
N GLY A 283 12.59 -12.14 12.99
CA GLY A 283 12.69 -13.55 12.63
C GLY A 283 13.71 -13.86 11.52
N SER A 284 14.01 -12.90 10.63
CA SER A 284 15.05 -13.09 9.61
C SER A 284 16.46 -12.96 10.18
N ASP A 285 16.65 -12.03 11.11
CA ASP A 285 17.93 -11.82 11.80
C ASP A 285 18.28 -13.02 12.70
N ASP A 286 17.29 -13.54 13.45
CA ASP A 286 17.48 -14.75 14.26
C ASP A 286 17.86 -15.98 13.40
N ARG A 287 17.21 -16.16 12.25
CA ARG A 287 17.59 -17.24 11.31
C ARG A 287 19.00 -17.04 10.75
N ARG A 288 19.40 -15.80 10.46
CA ARG A 288 20.73 -15.48 9.96
C ARG A 288 21.79 -15.72 11.02
N ALA A 289 21.55 -15.27 12.26
CA ALA A 289 22.44 -15.54 13.39
C ALA A 289 22.65 -17.05 13.60
N LYS A 290 21.58 -17.83 13.68
CA LYS A 290 21.64 -19.30 13.79
C LYS A 290 22.33 -19.98 12.60
N ALA A 291 22.27 -19.38 11.40
CA ALA A 291 22.98 -19.91 10.24
C ALA A 291 24.48 -19.64 10.31
N LEU A 292 24.86 -18.45 10.80
CA LEU A 292 26.28 -18.09 11.03
C LEU A 292 26.90 -18.95 12.15
N ASP A 293 26.19 -19.10 13.26
CA ASP A 293 26.65 -19.97 14.38
C ASP A 293 26.91 -21.41 13.91
N ARG A 294 25.95 -21.99 13.16
CA ARG A 294 26.13 -23.33 12.57
C ARG A 294 27.25 -23.41 11.53
N ALA A 295 27.56 -22.31 10.84
CA ALA A 295 28.68 -22.25 9.91
C ALA A 295 30.01 -22.18 10.66
N ALA A 296 30.08 -21.39 11.74
CA ALA A 296 31.24 -21.30 12.62
C ALA A 296 31.54 -22.64 13.29
N GLU A 297 30.51 -23.31 13.86
CA GLU A 297 30.66 -24.66 14.44
C GLU A 297 31.21 -25.66 13.42
N ARG A 298 30.71 -25.66 12.17
CA ARG A 298 31.18 -26.56 11.11
C ARG A 298 32.61 -26.29 10.65
N SER A 299 33.06 -25.04 10.66
CA SER A 299 34.42 -24.64 10.31
C SER A 299 35.40 -24.71 11.48
N GLY A 300 34.94 -25.16 12.67
CA GLY A 300 35.74 -25.17 13.89
C GLY A 300 36.26 -23.79 14.28
N ASP A 301 35.47 -22.75 14.05
CA ASP A 301 35.84 -21.35 14.27
C ASP A 301 37.17 -20.93 13.58
N ALA A 302 37.41 -21.43 12.35
CA ALA A 302 38.65 -21.20 11.63
C ALA A 302 39.00 -19.71 11.47
N GLU A 303 37.99 -18.84 11.28
CA GLU A 303 38.18 -17.39 11.22
C GLU A 303 38.66 -16.81 12.57
N LEU A 304 38.06 -17.26 13.67
CA LEU A 304 38.43 -16.85 15.01
C LEU A 304 39.86 -17.34 15.36
N GLN A 305 40.19 -18.56 14.98
CA GLN A 305 41.53 -19.11 15.16
C GLN A 305 42.56 -18.33 14.34
N ALA A 306 42.29 -17.99 13.07
CA ALA A 306 43.15 -17.18 12.22
C ALA A 306 43.30 -15.77 12.77
N TYR A 307 42.24 -15.15 13.26
CA TYR A 307 42.26 -13.84 13.90
C TYR A 307 43.11 -13.87 15.18
N ASN A 308 42.91 -14.83 16.06
CA ASN A 308 43.69 -15.02 17.28
C ASN A 308 45.17 -15.30 16.99
N ALA A 309 45.50 -16.07 15.96
CA ALA A 309 46.86 -16.32 15.51
C ALA A 309 47.52 -15.00 15.04
N ARG A 310 46.78 -14.15 14.30
CA ARG A 310 47.27 -12.84 13.87
C ARG A 310 47.55 -11.89 15.06
N LEU A 311 46.64 -11.88 16.05
CA LEU A 311 46.85 -11.06 17.27
C LEU A 311 48.07 -11.52 18.05
N ARG A 312 48.29 -12.84 18.19
CA ARG A 312 49.46 -13.37 18.86
C ARG A 312 50.77 -13.00 18.11
N ALA A 313 50.77 -13.06 16.78
CA ALA A 313 51.90 -12.66 15.98
C ALA A 313 52.22 -11.16 16.15
N MET A 314 51.22 -10.29 16.14
CA MET A 314 51.43 -8.86 16.40
C MET A 314 51.96 -8.59 17.81
N ALA A 315 51.43 -9.24 18.84
CA ALA A 315 51.91 -9.10 20.21
C ALA A 315 53.38 -9.56 20.38
N ALA A 316 53.76 -10.66 19.71
CA ALA A 316 55.14 -11.16 19.71
C ALA A 316 56.11 -10.14 19.05
N THR A 317 55.70 -9.49 17.97
CA THR A 317 56.50 -8.46 17.30
C THR A 317 56.69 -7.22 18.18
N THR A 318 55.68 -6.80 18.90
CA THR A 318 55.71 -5.66 19.81
C THR A 318 56.62 -5.94 21.01
N SER A 319 56.62 -7.14 21.57
CA SER A 319 57.48 -7.53 22.71
C SER A 319 58.96 -7.68 22.33
N SER A 320 59.26 -8.03 21.08
CA SER A 320 60.61 -8.12 20.58
C SER A 320 61.28 -6.72 20.38
N THR A 321 60.45 -5.70 20.11
CA THR A 321 60.92 -4.31 19.88
C THR A 321 61.18 -3.56 21.20
N THR A 322 60.66 -4.06 22.34
CA THR A 322 60.74 -3.38 23.66
C THR A 322 61.85 -3.91 24.57
N ARG A 323 62.76 -4.82 24.12
CA ARG A 323 63.93 -5.22 24.90
C ARG A 323 65.09 -4.22 24.68
N PRO A 324 65.37 -3.34 25.61
CA PRO A 324 66.63 -2.52 25.56
C PRO A 324 67.79 -3.45 25.76
N GLY A 325 68.78 -3.37 24.85
CA GLY A 325 70.09 -4.04 25.02
C GLY A 325 70.73 -3.59 26.30
N VAL A 326 70.76 -4.45 27.28
CA VAL A 326 71.73 -4.27 28.42
C VAL A 326 73.08 -4.63 27.88
N SER A 327 73.83 -3.62 27.50
CA SER A 327 75.31 -3.74 27.24
C SER A 327 75.98 -3.94 28.57
N ASP A 328 76.41 -5.16 28.85
CA ASP A 328 77.38 -5.44 29.94
C ASP A 328 78.74 -5.00 29.47
N SER A 329 79.21 -3.86 29.98
CA SER A 329 80.60 -3.40 29.83
C SER A 329 81.40 -3.86 31.05
N ARG A 330 82.23 -4.83 30.81
CA ARG A 330 83.46 -5.00 31.64
C ARG A 330 84.72 -4.78 30.82
#